data_20dfa9df4832f6627dd149a1b1d3ac96
#
_entry.id   20dfa9df4832f6627dd149a1b1d3ac96
#
_cell.length_a   1.000
_cell.length_b   1.000
_cell.length_c   1.000
_cell.angle_alpha   90.00
_cell.angle_beta   90.00
_cell.angle_gamma   90.00
#
_symmetry.space_group_name_H-M   'P 1'
#
loop_
_entity.id
_entity.type
_entity.pdbx_description
1 polymer ?
#
loop_
_entity_poly.entity_id
_entity_poly.type
_entity_poly.pdbx_seq_one_letter_code
_entity_poly.pdbx_strand_id
1 'polypeptide(L)'
;MNLPFEMSEQIQVNSSRVEVAQIIETSSRAIATWTVDQQYRDDDTMEMRYGADGRRMWNQEVLARIAHLAEAVALDREKIFIGNALWSKTAFIARELNSIDLSKNLECMKSVLIEQFPKPISNLTTPIINHAVEHLQQNQGCVASPLSQAGTSRDLARMYLMHLLRRDRNEAERLISELSQNGLAFAQICEGILVPAMVEVGHMWHVQEASIADEHYCTNATQQILEVLRSKTPRKAPNGYLVVTACVGGDFHDLGIKILSALYETEGWSVECLGANTPADAIANTIAPQLYRGPADLLALSATTSLRIRSVQNVIAAVRATPAGKNIPILVGGQPFQLMDDLWQVVGANAQCLTSSASLETALRLVIESHTKNRKAHRAH
;
A
#
# COMPACT_ATOMS: atom_id res chain seq x y z
N MET A 1 -20.57 -18.08 24.21
CA MET A 1 -21.72 -17.18 24.14
C MET A 1 -22.16 -17.19 22.69
N ASN A 2 -23.24 -17.89 22.35
CA ASN A 2 -23.73 -17.92 20.97
C ASN A 2 -24.24 -16.54 20.58
N LEU A 3 -23.92 -16.09 19.38
CA LEU A 3 -24.61 -14.92 18.80
C LEU A 3 -26.11 -15.13 18.86
N PRO A 4 -26.93 -14.10 19.13
CA PRO A 4 -28.37 -14.27 19.19
C PRO A 4 -28.89 -14.91 17.89
N PHE A 5 -29.67 -15.95 18.03
CA PHE A 5 -30.25 -16.78 16.97
C PHE A 5 -31.04 -15.96 15.91
N GLU A 6 -31.48 -14.76 16.24
CA GLU A 6 -32.22 -13.85 15.37
C GLU A 6 -31.37 -13.16 14.26
N MET A 7 -30.04 -13.15 14.40
CA MET A 7 -29.17 -12.63 13.32
C MET A 7 -28.99 -13.59 12.16
N SER A 8 -29.23 -14.89 12.36
CA SER A 8 -29.01 -15.92 11.33
C SER A 8 -30.12 -15.99 10.27
N GLU A 9 -31.33 -15.55 10.57
CA GLU A 9 -32.47 -15.61 9.63
C GLU A 9 -32.64 -14.35 8.76
N GLN A 10 -32.08 -13.22 9.13
CA GLN A 10 -32.19 -11.95 8.36
C GLN A 10 -31.08 -11.70 7.36
N ILE A 11 -30.01 -12.51 7.33
CA ILE A 11 -28.98 -12.43 6.28
C ILE A 11 -29.45 -13.25 5.07
N GLN A 12 -30.57 -12.89 4.47
CA GLN A 12 -31.01 -13.47 3.21
C GLN A 12 -30.17 -12.94 2.03
N VAL A 13 -29.25 -13.80 1.57
CA VAL A 13 -29.04 -14.25 0.19
C VAL A 13 -28.67 -13.20 -0.90
N ASN A 14 -28.42 -11.92 -0.60
CA ASN A 14 -27.82 -10.99 -1.57
C ASN A 14 -26.81 -10.03 -0.92
N SER A 15 -26.08 -10.48 0.08
CA SER A 15 -25.04 -9.68 0.71
C SER A 15 -23.96 -9.42 -0.32
N SER A 16 -23.72 -8.15 -0.65
CA SER A 16 -22.62 -7.77 -1.50
C SER A 16 -21.30 -8.16 -0.84
N ARG A 17 -20.24 -8.38 -1.61
CA ARG A 17 -18.91 -8.66 -1.05
C ARG A 17 -18.46 -7.63 -0.01
N VAL A 18 -18.87 -6.38 -0.18
CA VAL A 18 -18.59 -5.27 0.75
C VAL A 18 -19.29 -5.49 2.09
N GLU A 19 -20.55 -5.95 2.10
CA GLU A 19 -21.30 -6.25 3.34
C GLU A 19 -20.67 -7.43 4.08
N VAL A 20 -20.28 -8.48 3.35
CA VAL A 20 -19.56 -9.62 3.94
C VAL A 20 -18.23 -9.17 4.56
N ALA A 21 -17.46 -8.34 3.87
CA ALA A 21 -16.21 -7.78 4.39
C ALA A 21 -16.47 -6.96 5.67
N GLN A 22 -17.53 -6.16 5.69
CA GLN A 22 -17.90 -5.35 6.86
C GLN A 22 -18.30 -6.23 8.06
N ILE A 23 -19.01 -7.35 7.85
CA ILE A 23 -19.30 -8.32 8.92
C ILE A 23 -18.02 -8.94 9.46
N ILE A 24 -17.08 -9.32 8.58
CA ILE A 24 -15.77 -9.86 8.99
C ILE A 24 -15.01 -8.84 9.84
N GLU A 25 -14.96 -7.58 9.43
CA GLU A 25 -14.29 -6.50 10.15
C GLU A 25 -14.92 -6.21 11.52
N THR A 26 -16.23 -6.08 11.58
CA THR A 26 -16.95 -5.81 12.84
C THR A 26 -16.86 -6.97 13.83
N SER A 27 -16.70 -8.20 13.33
CA SER A 27 -16.53 -9.41 14.14
C SER A 27 -15.07 -9.79 14.40
N SER A 28 -14.11 -8.95 13.96
CA SER A 28 -12.68 -9.30 13.93
C SER A 28 -12.12 -9.77 15.27
N ARG A 29 -12.50 -9.12 16.38
CA ARG A 29 -12.05 -9.52 17.74
C ARG A 29 -12.57 -10.90 18.13
N ALA A 30 -13.84 -11.22 17.83
CA ALA A 30 -14.43 -12.51 18.12
C ALA A 30 -13.77 -13.61 17.28
N ILE A 31 -13.60 -13.37 15.96
CA ILE A 31 -12.90 -14.30 15.05
C ILE A 31 -11.49 -14.56 15.55
N ALA A 32 -10.74 -13.51 15.94
CA ALA A 32 -9.37 -13.67 16.43
C ALA A 32 -9.31 -14.51 17.71
N THR A 33 -10.16 -14.20 18.69
CA THR A 33 -10.19 -14.95 19.95
C THR A 33 -10.55 -16.41 19.71
N TRP A 34 -11.60 -16.71 18.96
CA TRP A 34 -12.02 -18.09 18.67
C TRP A 34 -10.97 -18.87 17.88
N THR A 35 -10.32 -18.22 16.91
CA THR A 35 -9.23 -18.83 16.13
C THR A 35 -8.06 -19.23 17.03
N VAL A 36 -7.61 -18.34 17.90
CA VAL A 36 -6.49 -18.60 18.82
C VAL A 36 -6.89 -19.66 19.85
N ASP A 37 -8.09 -19.58 20.41
CA ASP A 37 -8.58 -20.58 21.36
C ASP A 37 -8.68 -21.98 20.72
N GLN A 38 -9.10 -22.08 19.47
CA GLN A 38 -9.12 -23.35 18.76
C GLN A 38 -7.70 -23.86 18.51
N GLN A 39 -6.79 -23.02 18.03
CA GLN A 39 -5.39 -23.39 17.77
C GLN A 39 -4.70 -23.96 19.04
N TYR A 40 -4.95 -23.33 20.20
CA TYR A 40 -4.41 -23.77 21.48
C TYR A 40 -5.12 -25.02 22.07
N ARG A 41 -6.37 -25.29 21.65
CA ARG A 41 -7.05 -26.56 21.98
C ARG A 41 -6.55 -27.72 21.13
N ASP A 42 -6.26 -27.44 19.84
CA ASP A 42 -5.86 -28.46 18.89
C ASP A 42 -4.36 -28.84 19.02
N ASP A 43 -3.57 -27.99 19.69
CA ASP A 43 -2.14 -28.22 19.93
C ASP A 43 -1.75 -27.73 21.33
N ASP A 44 -1.67 -28.67 22.28
CA ASP A 44 -1.34 -28.42 23.69
C ASP A 44 0.10 -27.95 23.91
N THR A 45 0.96 -28.08 22.90
CA THR A 45 2.35 -27.62 22.94
C THR A 45 2.50 -26.13 22.62
N MET A 46 1.45 -25.45 22.20
CA MET A 46 1.47 -24.01 21.88
C MET A 46 1.90 -23.15 23.08
N GLU A 47 1.41 -23.48 24.28
CA GLU A 47 1.79 -22.75 25.50
C GLU A 47 3.30 -22.86 25.76
N MET A 48 3.87 -24.03 25.55
CA MET A 48 5.31 -24.28 25.72
C MET A 48 6.14 -23.54 24.67
N ARG A 49 5.69 -23.50 23.39
CA ARG A 49 6.42 -22.83 22.29
C ARG A 49 6.38 -21.32 22.33
N TYR A 50 5.23 -20.74 22.75
CA TYR A 50 5.01 -19.30 22.65
C TYR A 50 4.93 -18.60 24.02
N GLY A 51 4.95 -19.35 25.12
CA GLY A 51 4.93 -18.83 26.49
C GLY A 51 3.68 -18.01 26.84
N ALA A 52 3.75 -17.28 27.94
CA ALA A 52 2.62 -16.53 28.50
C ALA A 52 2.07 -15.42 27.57
N ASP A 53 2.90 -14.84 26.73
CA ASP A 53 2.51 -13.79 25.76
C ASP A 53 2.01 -14.37 24.42
N GLY A 54 2.11 -15.66 24.21
CA GLY A 54 1.80 -16.31 22.93
C GLY A 54 0.38 -16.05 22.44
N ARG A 55 -0.61 -16.20 23.31
CA ARG A 55 -2.02 -15.92 22.95
C ARG A 55 -2.25 -14.48 22.55
N ARG A 56 -1.60 -13.51 23.20
CA ARG A 56 -1.68 -12.09 22.86
C ARG A 56 -1.05 -11.82 21.49
N MET A 57 0.14 -12.38 21.25
CA MET A 57 0.82 -12.30 19.97
C MET A 57 -0.07 -12.86 18.84
N TRP A 58 -0.57 -14.08 19.00
CA TRP A 58 -1.41 -14.71 17.98
C TRP A 58 -2.71 -13.94 17.73
N ASN A 59 -3.36 -13.37 18.77
CA ASN A 59 -4.53 -12.51 18.58
C ASN A 59 -4.22 -11.28 17.72
N GLN A 60 -3.09 -10.63 17.93
CA GLN A 60 -2.66 -9.48 17.11
C GLN A 60 -2.40 -9.89 15.66
N GLU A 61 -1.72 -11.00 15.44
CA GLU A 61 -1.45 -11.56 14.12
C GLU A 61 -2.75 -11.93 13.36
N VAL A 62 -3.70 -12.54 14.06
CA VAL A 62 -4.99 -12.89 13.46
C VAL A 62 -5.80 -11.65 13.13
N LEU A 63 -5.82 -10.62 14.00
CA LEU A 63 -6.51 -9.35 13.73
C LEU A 63 -5.97 -8.69 12.45
N ALA A 64 -4.65 -8.64 12.28
CA ALA A 64 -4.04 -8.12 11.05
C ALA A 64 -4.44 -8.92 9.81
N ARG A 65 -4.48 -10.26 9.92
CA ARG A 65 -4.92 -11.16 8.83
C ARG A 65 -6.38 -10.98 8.46
N ILE A 66 -7.26 -10.83 9.46
CA ILE A 66 -8.69 -10.60 9.22
C ILE A 66 -8.92 -9.33 8.40
N ALA A 67 -8.17 -8.26 8.66
CA ALA A 67 -8.25 -7.04 7.87
C ALA A 67 -7.89 -7.28 6.39
N HIS A 68 -6.84 -8.07 6.12
CA HIS A 68 -6.48 -8.43 4.74
C HIS A 68 -7.48 -9.39 4.09
N LEU A 69 -8.10 -10.31 4.88
CA LEU A 69 -9.16 -11.18 4.38
C LEU A 69 -10.40 -10.37 3.97
N ALA A 70 -10.81 -9.41 4.82
CA ALA A 70 -11.93 -8.53 4.52
C ALA A 70 -11.67 -7.68 3.26
N GLU A 71 -10.46 -7.14 3.11
CA GLU A 71 -10.05 -6.41 1.91
C GLU A 71 -10.08 -7.30 0.66
N ALA A 72 -9.54 -8.52 0.76
CA ALA A 72 -9.55 -9.50 -0.33
C ALA A 72 -10.97 -9.89 -0.77
N VAL A 73 -11.88 -10.08 0.20
CA VAL A 73 -13.30 -10.36 -0.05
C VAL A 73 -13.99 -9.18 -0.72
N ALA A 74 -13.82 -7.96 -0.18
CA ALA A 74 -14.48 -6.76 -0.68
C ALA A 74 -14.11 -6.46 -2.13
N LEU A 75 -12.83 -6.65 -2.48
CA LEU A 75 -12.28 -6.31 -3.79
C LEU A 75 -12.29 -7.47 -4.79
N ASP A 76 -12.67 -8.68 -4.37
CA ASP A 76 -12.53 -9.91 -5.15
C ASP A 76 -11.09 -10.15 -5.64
N ARG A 77 -10.13 -9.99 -4.72
CA ARG A 77 -8.68 -10.10 -5.00
C ARG A 77 -7.97 -10.91 -3.92
N GLU A 78 -7.96 -12.24 -4.09
CA GLU A 78 -7.33 -13.18 -3.14
C GLU A 78 -5.83 -12.93 -2.95
N LYS A 79 -5.14 -12.40 -3.98
CA LYS A 79 -3.71 -12.02 -3.91
C LYS A 79 -3.39 -11.10 -2.74
N ILE A 80 -4.36 -10.30 -2.27
CA ILE A 80 -4.21 -9.44 -1.08
C ILE A 80 -3.96 -10.27 0.17
N PHE A 81 -4.76 -11.30 0.37
CA PHE A 81 -4.65 -12.17 1.54
C PHE A 81 -3.46 -13.14 1.42
N ILE A 82 -3.25 -13.72 0.23
CA ILE A 82 -2.11 -14.59 -0.07
C ILE A 82 -0.79 -13.84 0.17
N GLY A 83 -0.68 -12.61 -0.34
CA GLY A 83 0.50 -11.76 -0.14
C GLY A 83 0.78 -11.48 1.34
N ASN A 84 -0.26 -11.20 2.14
CA ASN A 84 -0.12 -11.03 3.58
C ASN A 84 0.34 -12.33 4.28
N ALA A 85 -0.20 -13.49 3.90
CA ALA A 85 0.21 -14.77 4.47
C ALA A 85 1.70 -15.08 4.18
N LEU A 86 2.17 -14.85 2.96
CA LEU A 86 3.57 -15.03 2.57
C LEU A 86 4.50 -14.02 3.30
N TRP A 87 4.06 -12.79 3.43
CA TRP A 87 4.76 -11.76 4.21
C TRP A 87 4.89 -12.18 5.68
N SER A 88 3.81 -12.63 6.31
CA SER A 88 3.84 -13.18 7.68
C SER A 88 4.78 -14.36 7.81
N LYS A 89 4.80 -15.28 6.83
CA LYS A 89 5.73 -16.42 6.83
C LYS A 89 7.19 -15.98 6.87
N THR A 90 7.57 -14.96 6.11
CA THR A 90 8.93 -14.39 6.12
C THR A 90 9.32 -13.90 7.52
N ALA A 91 8.41 -13.18 8.20
CA ALA A 91 8.63 -12.74 9.58
C ALA A 91 8.74 -13.89 10.57
N PHE A 92 7.95 -14.96 10.39
CA PHE A 92 8.02 -16.16 11.23
C PHE A 92 9.38 -16.85 11.09
N ILE A 93 9.85 -17.04 9.87
CA ILE A 93 11.16 -17.66 9.60
C ILE A 93 12.29 -16.82 10.22
N ALA A 94 12.27 -15.50 10.03
CA ALA A 94 13.27 -14.58 10.56
C ALA A 94 13.31 -14.56 12.10
N ARG A 95 12.18 -14.85 12.76
CA ARG A 95 12.07 -14.96 14.23
C ARG A 95 12.26 -16.36 14.76
N GLU A 96 12.71 -17.29 13.92
CA GLU A 96 12.87 -18.72 14.25
C GLU A 96 11.56 -19.38 14.76
N LEU A 97 10.41 -18.83 14.37
CA LEU A 97 9.10 -19.36 14.70
C LEU A 97 8.71 -20.44 13.68
N ASN A 98 7.93 -21.42 14.14
CA ASN A 98 7.48 -22.49 13.27
C ASN A 98 6.41 -21.99 12.26
N SER A 99 6.78 -21.90 10.98
CA SER A 99 5.86 -21.47 9.94
C SER A 99 4.67 -22.44 9.69
N ILE A 100 4.75 -23.69 10.16
CA ILE A 100 3.64 -24.65 10.13
C ILE A 100 2.49 -24.15 11.01
N ASP A 101 2.80 -23.50 12.14
CA ASP A 101 1.79 -22.98 13.04
C ASP A 101 0.98 -21.83 12.40
N LEU A 102 1.56 -21.11 11.44
CA LEU A 102 0.84 -20.14 10.61
C LEU A 102 -0.22 -20.83 9.73
N SER A 103 0.14 -21.93 9.06
CA SER A 103 -0.82 -22.70 8.25
C SER A 103 -1.94 -23.30 9.11
N LYS A 104 -1.59 -23.86 10.29
CA LYS A 104 -2.58 -24.35 11.26
C LYS A 104 -3.52 -23.25 11.74
N ASN A 105 -2.98 -22.05 12.01
CA ASN A 105 -3.79 -20.90 12.40
C ASN A 105 -4.80 -20.48 11.31
N LEU A 106 -4.40 -20.51 10.03
CA LEU A 106 -5.31 -20.27 8.91
C LEU A 106 -6.42 -21.33 8.83
N GLU A 107 -6.10 -22.61 9.06
CA GLU A 107 -7.09 -23.68 9.11
C GLU A 107 -8.07 -23.49 10.28
N CYS A 108 -7.60 -23.12 11.48
CA CYS A 108 -8.46 -22.78 12.61
C CYS A 108 -9.37 -21.59 12.28
N MET A 109 -8.84 -20.54 11.66
CA MET A 109 -9.64 -19.37 11.24
C MET A 109 -10.74 -19.78 10.23
N LYS A 110 -10.40 -20.65 9.27
CA LYS A 110 -11.38 -21.21 8.32
C LYS A 110 -12.49 -21.97 9.05
N SER A 111 -12.14 -22.85 9.99
CA SER A 111 -13.13 -23.62 10.78
C SER A 111 -14.05 -22.69 11.56
N VAL A 112 -13.50 -21.67 12.24
CA VAL A 112 -14.29 -20.66 12.96
C VAL A 112 -15.27 -19.94 12.04
N LEU A 113 -14.82 -19.54 10.82
CA LEU A 113 -15.70 -18.87 9.86
C LEU A 113 -16.81 -19.77 9.33
N ILE A 114 -16.56 -21.07 9.18
CA ILE A 114 -17.57 -22.05 8.76
C ILE A 114 -18.58 -22.33 9.87
N GLU A 115 -18.13 -22.46 11.11
CA GLU A 115 -18.95 -22.89 12.24
C GLU A 115 -19.75 -21.76 12.88
N GLN A 116 -19.18 -20.54 12.94
CA GLN A 116 -19.74 -19.43 13.70
C GLN A 116 -20.45 -18.39 12.82
N PHE A 117 -20.33 -18.48 11.49
CA PHE A 117 -20.90 -17.48 10.57
C PHE A 117 -21.80 -18.10 9.51
N PRO A 118 -22.76 -17.31 8.97
CA PRO A 118 -23.64 -17.76 7.89
C PRO A 118 -22.85 -18.17 6.64
N LYS A 119 -23.39 -19.13 5.89
CA LYS A 119 -22.81 -19.69 4.66
C LYS A 119 -22.28 -18.65 3.64
N PRO A 120 -22.91 -17.49 3.40
CA PRO A 120 -22.37 -16.50 2.47
C PRO A 120 -20.95 -16.05 2.83
N ILE A 121 -20.61 -15.98 4.13
CA ILE A 121 -19.27 -15.58 4.60
C ILE A 121 -18.27 -16.69 4.32
N SER A 122 -18.57 -17.91 4.75
CA SER A 122 -17.66 -19.05 4.53
C SER A 122 -17.49 -19.38 3.05
N ASN A 123 -18.50 -19.20 2.21
CA ASN A 123 -18.41 -19.41 0.77
C ASN A 123 -17.39 -18.47 0.09
N LEU A 124 -17.27 -17.22 0.57
CA LEU A 124 -16.31 -16.25 0.03
C LEU A 124 -14.92 -16.37 0.66
N THR A 125 -14.83 -16.74 1.94
CA THR A 125 -13.56 -16.76 2.67
C THR A 125 -12.81 -18.08 2.53
N THR A 126 -13.51 -19.21 2.49
CA THR A 126 -12.89 -20.56 2.42
C THR A 126 -11.95 -20.73 1.23
N PRO A 127 -12.34 -20.40 -0.02
CA PRO A 127 -11.42 -20.51 -1.15
C PRO A 127 -10.16 -19.68 -0.99
N ILE A 128 -10.28 -18.43 -0.52
CA ILE A 128 -9.16 -17.52 -0.30
C ILE A 128 -8.17 -18.08 0.73
N ILE A 129 -8.70 -18.63 1.85
CA ILE A 129 -7.86 -19.22 2.89
C ILE A 129 -7.17 -20.48 2.39
N ASN A 130 -7.88 -21.36 1.66
CA ASN A 130 -7.30 -22.57 1.09
C ASN A 130 -6.14 -22.25 0.14
N HIS A 131 -6.32 -21.30 -0.78
CA HIS A 131 -5.24 -20.87 -1.68
C HIS A 131 -4.06 -20.27 -0.91
N ALA A 132 -4.31 -19.50 0.16
CA ALA A 132 -3.23 -19.00 0.99
C ALA A 132 -2.44 -20.13 1.68
N VAL A 133 -3.11 -21.15 2.19
CA VAL A 133 -2.46 -22.34 2.79
C VAL A 133 -1.65 -23.10 1.74
N GLU A 134 -2.17 -23.31 0.55
CA GLU A 134 -1.46 -23.96 -0.56
C GLU A 134 -0.19 -23.16 -0.93
N HIS A 135 -0.29 -21.84 -1.06
CA HIS A 135 0.85 -20.97 -1.34
C HIS A 135 1.91 -21.00 -0.22
N LEU A 136 1.50 -21.06 1.05
CA LEU A 136 2.42 -21.21 2.17
C LEU A 136 3.17 -22.55 2.11
N GLN A 137 2.53 -23.62 1.67
CA GLN A 137 3.18 -24.95 1.55
C GLN A 137 4.14 -25.02 0.36
N GLN A 138 3.80 -24.41 -0.78
CA GLN A 138 4.60 -24.43 -2.00
C GLN A 138 5.83 -23.51 -1.91
N ASN A 139 5.74 -22.37 -1.25
CA ASN A 139 6.83 -21.40 -1.13
C ASN A 139 7.68 -21.72 0.09
N GLN A 140 8.86 -22.32 -0.12
CA GLN A 140 9.78 -22.71 0.95
C GLN A 140 10.73 -21.57 1.39
N GLY A 141 10.77 -20.44 0.68
CA GLY A 141 11.71 -19.34 0.92
C GLY A 141 11.07 -18.10 1.58
N CYS A 142 11.94 -17.24 2.12
CA CYS A 142 11.60 -15.89 2.51
C CYS A 142 11.43 -14.99 1.27
N VAL A 143 10.69 -13.91 1.41
CA VAL A 143 10.70 -12.82 0.42
C VAL A 143 12.14 -12.30 0.33
N ALA A 144 12.69 -12.30 -0.87
CA ALA A 144 14.07 -11.87 -1.08
C ALA A 144 14.24 -10.37 -0.79
N SER A 145 15.40 -10.00 -0.26
CA SER A 145 15.79 -8.60 -0.10
C SER A 145 15.71 -7.86 -1.44
N PRO A 146 15.08 -6.67 -1.49
CA PRO A 146 15.03 -5.82 -2.69
C PRO A 146 16.40 -5.47 -3.26
N LEU A 147 17.44 -5.46 -2.42
CA LEU A 147 18.82 -5.17 -2.81
C LEU A 147 19.67 -6.41 -3.08
N SER A 148 19.11 -7.63 -3.05
CA SER A 148 19.87 -8.88 -3.28
C SER A 148 20.41 -9.02 -4.70
N GLN A 149 19.80 -8.37 -5.67
CA GLN A 149 20.24 -8.42 -7.07
C GLN A 149 21.52 -7.58 -7.29
N ALA A 150 22.40 -8.07 -8.17
CA ALA A 150 23.60 -7.34 -8.59
C ALA A 150 23.25 -6.18 -9.54
N GLY A 151 24.06 -5.11 -9.51
CA GLY A 151 23.94 -3.98 -10.44
C GLY A 151 24.36 -2.67 -9.80
N THR A 152 24.95 -1.78 -10.63
CA THR A 152 25.53 -0.51 -10.15
C THR A 152 24.55 0.34 -9.33
N SER A 153 23.29 0.47 -9.75
CA SER A 153 22.28 1.21 -8.97
C SER A 153 21.97 0.54 -7.62
N ARG A 154 21.98 -0.79 -7.60
CA ARG A 154 21.77 -1.56 -6.35
C ARG A 154 22.95 -1.42 -5.39
N ASP A 155 24.18 -1.39 -5.92
CA ASP A 155 25.39 -1.16 -5.12
C ASP A 155 25.36 0.25 -4.50
N LEU A 156 24.98 1.26 -5.28
CA LEU A 156 24.80 2.63 -4.79
C LEU A 156 23.69 2.72 -3.71
N ALA A 157 22.58 2.01 -3.91
CA ALA A 157 21.52 1.96 -2.90
C ALA A 157 21.97 1.29 -1.60
N ARG A 158 22.80 0.22 -1.67
CA ARG A 158 23.42 -0.39 -0.50
C ARG A 158 24.38 0.57 0.22
N MET A 159 25.23 1.27 -0.53
CA MET A 159 26.14 2.27 0.05
C MET A 159 25.36 3.39 0.74
N TYR A 160 24.33 3.92 0.08
CA TYR A 160 23.44 4.93 0.64
C TYR A 160 22.81 4.46 1.95
N LEU A 161 22.17 3.27 1.94
CA LEU A 161 21.53 2.70 3.13
C LEU A 161 22.55 2.45 4.25
N MET A 162 23.75 1.96 3.92
CA MET A 162 24.81 1.74 4.92
C MET A 162 25.20 3.05 5.64
N HIS A 163 25.31 4.18 4.92
CA HIS A 163 25.56 5.49 5.55
C HIS A 163 24.42 5.87 6.49
N LEU A 164 23.16 5.67 6.09
CA LEU A 164 22.00 5.98 6.93
C LEU A 164 21.98 5.10 8.20
N LEU A 165 22.20 3.79 8.08
CA LEU A 165 22.22 2.88 9.22
C LEU A 165 23.36 3.19 10.22
N ARG A 166 24.47 3.76 9.74
CA ARG A 166 25.56 4.28 10.55
C ARG A 166 25.28 5.67 11.16
N ARG A 167 24.08 6.24 10.94
CA ARG A 167 23.71 7.59 11.35
C ARG A 167 24.54 8.70 10.68
N ASP A 168 25.17 8.40 9.56
CA ASP A 168 25.98 9.35 8.80
C ASP A 168 25.18 9.93 7.61
N ARG A 169 24.19 10.76 7.95
CA ARG A 169 23.37 11.47 6.95
C ARG A 169 24.21 12.33 6.01
N ASN A 170 25.29 12.93 6.51
CA ASN A 170 26.12 13.85 5.72
C ASN A 170 26.81 13.10 4.57
N GLU A 171 27.35 11.92 4.81
CA GLU A 171 27.94 11.08 3.78
C GLU A 171 26.88 10.54 2.79
N ALA A 172 25.69 10.19 3.31
CA ALA A 172 24.57 9.81 2.44
C ALA A 172 24.15 10.97 1.50
N GLU A 173 24.05 12.20 2.02
CA GLU A 173 23.75 13.41 1.24
C GLU A 173 24.86 13.74 0.24
N ARG A 174 26.14 13.61 0.66
CA ARG A 174 27.30 13.82 -0.22
C ARG A 174 27.27 12.86 -1.39
N LEU A 175 27.06 11.57 -1.16
CA LEU A 175 26.92 10.55 -2.21
C LEU A 175 25.87 10.95 -3.26
N ILE A 176 24.67 11.31 -2.82
CA ILE A 176 23.57 11.72 -3.72
C ILE A 176 23.91 13.00 -4.49
N SER A 177 24.54 13.98 -3.82
CA SER A 177 24.95 15.24 -4.44
C SER A 177 26.03 15.03 -5.52
N GLU A 178 27.02 14.19 -5.25
CA GLU A 178 28.07 13.85 -6.22
C GLU A 178 27.50 13.12 -7.45
N LEU A 179 26.57 12.18 -7.25
CA LEU A 179 25.92 11.48 -8.36
C LEU A 179 25.12 12.44 -9.25
N SER A 180 24.40 13.37 -8.64
CA SER A 180 23.66 14.40 -9.37
C SER A 180 24.59 15.33 -10.15
N GLN A 181 25.70 15.80 -9.54
CA GLN A 181 26.71 16.63 -10.20
C GLN A 181 27.40 15.92 -11.34
N ASN A 182 27.58 14.59 -11.25
CA ASN A 182 28.13 13.75 -12.29
C ASN A 182 27.10 13.38 -13.39
N GLY A 183 25.91 14.00 -13.37
CA GLY A 183 24.92 13.90 -14.45
C GLY A 183 23.89 12.79 -14.29
N LEU A 184 23.85 12.09 -13.14
CA LEU A 184 22.76 11.13 -12.88
C LEU A 184 21.46 11.89 -12.70
N ALA A 185 20.44 11.58 -13.53
CA ALA A 185 19.19 12.30 -13.53
C ALA A 185 18.41 12.12 -12.20
N PHE A 186 17.63 13.14 -11.80
CA PHE A 186 16.80 13.12 -10.59
C PHE A 186 15.98 11.85 -10.46
N ALA A 187 15.25 11.45 -11.51
CA ALA A 187 14.45 10.24 -11.52
C ALA A 187 15.29 8.97 -11.30
N GLN A 188 16.48 8.89 -11.91
CA GLN A 188 17.38 7.72 -11.76
C GLN A 188 17.91 7.61 -10.32
N ILE A 189 18.22 8.73 -9.66
CA ILE A 189 18.61 8.76 -8.25
C ILE A 189 17.45 8.27 -7.38
N CYS A 190 16.26 8.82 -7.57
CA CYS A 190 15.09 8.45 -6.77
C CYS A 190 14.70 6.98 -6.96
N GLU A 191 14.51 6.52 -8.19
CA GLU A 191 14.03 5.17 -8.52
C GLU A 191 15.12 4.11 -8.36
N GLY A 192 16.38 4.46 -8.63
CA GLY A 192 17.48 3.50 -8.57
C GLY A 192 18.18 3.39 -7.22
N ILE A 193 18.09 4.42 -6.37
CA ILE A 193 18.84 4.49 -5.12
C ILE A 193 17.91 4.72 -3.92
N LEU A 194 17.17 5.84 -3.87
CA LEU A 194 16.41 6.22 -2.67
C LEU A 194 15.26 5.23 -2.39
N VAL A 195 14.42 4.96 -3.39
CA VAL A 195 13.27 4.04 -3.21
C VAL A 195 13.73 2.63 -2.86
N PRO A 196 14.69 1.99 -3.57
CA PRO A 196 15.15 0.65 -3.21
C PRO A 196 15.78 0.58 -1.81
N ALA A 197 16.51 1.61 -1.38
CA ALA A 197 17.07 1.67 -0.02
C ALA A 197 15.97 1.74 1.05
N MET A 198 14.90 2.48 0.81
CA MET A 198 13.79 2.58 1.76
C MET A 198 12.91 1.32 1.78
N VAL A 199 12.75 0.65 0.65
CA VAL A 199 12.09 -0.67 0.62
C VAL A 199 12.92 -1.70 1.38
N GLU A 200 14.26 -1.64 1.25
CA GLU A 200 15.18 -2.52 1.99
C GLU A 200 15.10 -2.31 3.50
N VAL A 201 15.15 -1.06 3.99
CA VAL A 201 15.05 -0.82 5.44
C VAL A 201 13.71 -1.29 6.01
N GLY A 202 12.62 -1.18 5.25
CA GLY A 202 11.33 -1.77 5.62
C GLY A 202 11.36 -3.30 5.67
N HIS A 203 12.07 -3.94 4.73
CA HIS A 203 12.32 -5.38 4.76
C HIS A 203 13.17 -5.78 5.97
N MET A 204 14.27 -5.08 6.23
CA MET A 204 15.13 -5.32 7.42
C MET A 204 14.35 -5.18 8.72
N TRP A 205 13.48 -4.18 8.85
CA TRP A 205 12.59 -4.08 10.00
C TRP A 205 11.66 -5.28 10.12
N HIS A 206 11.08 -5.74 9.02
CA HIS A 206 10.18 -6.87 9.00
C HIS A 206 10.85 -8.18 9.45
N VAL A 207 12.10 -8.39 9.05
CA VAL A 207 12.91 -9.57 9.43
C VAL A 207 13.75 -9.35 10.70
N GLN A 208 13.52 -8.26 11.43
CA GLN A 208 14.21 -7.90 12.68
C GLN A 208 15.73 -7.63 12.56
N GLU A 209 16.20 -7.30 11.37
CA GLU A 209 17.57 -6.83 11.13
C GLU A 209 17.73 -5.31 11.40
N ALA A 210 16.63 -4.58 11.45
CA ALA A 210 16.57 -3.17 11.84
C ALA A 210 15.43 -2.92 12.82
N SER A 211 15.61 -1.93 13.69
CA SER A 211 14.56 -1.46 14.60
C SER A 211 13.61 -0.48 13.89
N ILE A 212 12.44 -0.24 14.47
CA ILE A 212 11.53 0.83 14.01
C ILE A 212 12.19 2.22 14.08
N ALA A 213 13.11 2.43 15.05
CA ALA A 213 13.87 3.67 15.16
C ALA A 213 14.89 3.83 14.02
N ASP A 214 15.45 2.73 13.50
CA ASP A 214 16.32 2.74 12.32
C ASP A 214 15.54 3.09 11.07
N GLU A 215 14.37 2.47 10.87
CA GLU A 215 13.48 2.74 9.75
C GLU A 215 13.04 4.22 9.75
N HIS A 216 12.56 4.73 10.88
CA HIS A 216 12.14 6.15 11.01
C HIS A 216 13.30 7.10 10.76
N TYR A 217 14.50 6.82 11.26
CA TYR A 217 15.66 7.67 11.00
C TYR A 217 16.02 7.67 9.50
N CYS A 218 16.08 6.51 8.87
CA CYS A 218 16.39 6.39 7.45
C CYS A 218 15.36 7.13 6.58
N THR A 219 14.08 6.99 6.88
CA THR A 219 13.00 7.68 6.18
C THR A 219 13.11 9.20 6.34
N ASN A 220 13.28 9.72 7.57
CA ASN A 220 13.43 11.15 7.80
C ASN A 220 14.69 11.74 7.13
N ALA A 221 15.83 11.05 7.23
CA ALA A 221 17.06 11.47 6.57
C ALA A 221 16.90 11.51 5.05
N THR A 222 16.25 10.50 4.46
CA THR A 222 15.98 10.43 3.03
C THR A 222 15.05 11.55 2.56
N GLN A 223 14.02 11.91 3.34
CA GLN A 223 13.17 13.06 3.02
C GLN A 223 13.96 14.38 2.99
N GLN A 224 14.87 14.60 3.93
CA GLN A 224 15.72 15.79 3.95
C GLN A 224 16.67 15.81 2.75
N ILE A 225 17.29 14.68 2.40
CA ILE A 225 18.18 14.55 1.25
C ILE A 225 17.41 14.78 -0.06
N LEU A 226 16.17 14.26 -0.16
CA LEU A 226 15.29 14.50 -1.29
C LEU A 226 15.01 15.99 -1.51
N GLU A 227 14.76 16.75 -0.43
CA GLU A 227 14.53 18.19 -0.51
C GLU A 227 15.78 18.95 -0.99
N VAL A 228 16.97 18.56 -0.51
CA VAL A 228 18.23 19.13 -0.99
C VAL A 228 18.44 18.82 -2.48
N LEU A 229 18.23 17.58 -2.90
CA LEU A 229 18.34 17.16 -4.30
C LEU A 229 17.35 17.93 -5.18
N ARG A 230 16.07 18.01 -4.77
CA ARG A 230 15.00 18.73 -5.46
C ARG A 230 15.37 20.21 -5.67
N SER A 231 15.89 20.88 -4.61
CA SER A 231 16.23 22.30 -4.65
C SER A 231 17.38 22.61 -5.64
N LYS A 232 18.27 21.65 -5.86
CA LYS A 232 19.42 21.77 -6.77
C LYS A 232 19.12 21.31 -8.21
N THR A 233 18.00 20.60 -8.41
CA THR A 233 17.63 20.08 -9.72
C THR A 233 17.01 21.17 -10.59
N PRO A 234 17.51 21.43 -11.82
CA PRO A 234 16.90 22.38 -12.74
C PRO A 234 15.46 21.98 -13.08
N ARG A 235 14.56 22.98 -13.13
CA ARG A 235 13.16 22.78 -13.54
C ARG A 235 12.98 23.19 -14.99
N LYS A 236 12.18 22.43 -15.75
CA LYS A 236 11.71 22.82 -17.07
C LYS A 236 10.78 24.03 -16.99
N ALA A 237 10.60 24.72 -18.09
CA ALA A 237 9.63 25.81 -18.18
C ALA A 237 8.21 25.31 -17.78
N PRO A 238 7.37 26.16 -17.13
CA PRO A 238 6.02 25.77 -16.77
C PRO A 238 5.22 25.29 -17.96
N ASN A 239 4.58 24.13 -17.82
CA ASN A 239 3.75 23.54 -18.89
C ASN A 239 2.25 23.93 -18.78
N GLY A 240 1.87 24.66 -17.75
CA GLY A 240 0.53 25.17 -17.51
C GLY A 240 -0.44 24.17 -16.87
N TYR A 241 0.00 22.95 -16.55
CA TYR A 241 -0.84 21.93 -15.88
C TYR A 241 -0.62 21.91 -14.37
N LEU A 242 -1.70 21.61 -13.64
CA LEU A 242 -1.70 21.45 -12.18
C LEU A 242 -2.02 20.00 -11.82
N VAL A 243 -1.15 19.38 -11.04
CA VAL A 243 -1.40 18.08 -10.43
C VAL A 243 -1.58 18.20 -8.93
N VAL A 244 -2.61 17.55 -8.39
CA VAL A 244 -2.77 17.30 -6.96
C VAL A 244 -2.26 15.90 -6.67
N THR A 245 -1.40 15.75 -5.67
CA THR A 245 -0.82 14.47 -5.25
C THR A 245 -1.13 14.20 -3.79
N ALA A 246 -1.54 12.97 -3.44
CA ALA A 246 -1.90 12.62 -2.08
C ALA A 246 -1.67 11.13 -1.77
N CYS A 247 -1.31 10.82 -0.53
CA CYS A 247 -1.55 9.50 0.05
C CYS A 247 -2.96 9.47 0.64
N VAL A 248 -3.66 8.38 0.41
CA VAL A 248 -5.04 8.22 0.90
C VAL A 248 -5.12 8.12 2.41
N GLY A 249 -6.30 8.34 2.98
CA GLY A 249 -6.54 8.27 4.42
C GLY A 249 -6.04 6.95 5.04
N GLY A 250 -5.30 7.07 6.14
CA GLY A 250 -4.68 5.96 6.84
C GLY A 250 -3.33 5.50 6.28
N ASP A 251 -2.84 6.08 5.18
CA ASP A 251 -1.49 5.79 4.66
C ASP A 251 -0.50 6.89 5.07
N PHE A 252 0.49 6.51 5.87
CA PHE A 252 1.53 7.40 6.40
C PHE A 252 2.85 7.34 5.62
N HIS A 253 2.94 6.49 4.58
CA HIS A 253 4.14 6.30 3.76
C HIS A 253 4.19 7.31 2.61
N ASP A 254 4.57 8.53 2.90
CA ASP A 254 4.48 9.64 1.94
C ASP A 254 5.73 9.91 1.10
N LEU A 255 6.84 9.19 1.33
CA LEU A 255 8.07 9.42 0.58
C LEU A 255 7.86 9.20 -0.93
N GLY A 256 7.15 8.15 -1.32
CA GLY A 256 6.86 7.86 -2.73
C GLY A 256 6.09 8.99 -3.42
N ILE A 257 5.06 9.53 -2.76
CA ILE A 257 4.27 10.63 -3.33
C ILE A 257 5.06 11.96 -3.35
N LYS A 258 5.96 12.18 -2.39
CA LYS A 258 6.87 13.34 -2.39
C LYS A 258 7.89 13.27 -3.53
N ILE A 259 8.46 12.08 -3.80
CA ILE A 259 9.33 11.84 -4.95
C ILE A 259 8.57 12.12 -6.26
N LEU A 260 7.36 11.60 -6.38
CA LEU A 260 6.53 11.82 -7.55
C LEU A 260 6.21 13.30 -7.73
N SER A 261 5.87 14.01 -6.67
CA SER A 261 5.59 15.44 -6.67
C SER A 261 6.80 16.26 -7.15
N ALA A 262 7.98 15.97 -6.58
CA ALA A 262 9.23 16.61 -6.99
C ALA A 262 9.57 16.34 -8.46
N LEU A 263 9.30 15.12 -8.95
CA LEU A 263 9.50 14.79 -10.35
C LEU A 263 8.57 15.58 -11.28
N TYR A 264 7.27 15.73 -10.93
CA TYR A 264 6.35 16.61 -11.68
C TYR A 264 6.84 18.06 -11.71
N GLU A 265 7.34 18.59 -10.58
CA GLU A 265 7.89 19.95 -10.54
C GLU A 265 9.11 20.12 -11.46
N THR A 266 10.03 19.14 -11.50
CA THR A 266 11.19 19.21 -12.41
C THR A 266 10.78 19.22 -13.88
N GLU A 267 9.64 18.63 -14.21
CA GLU A 267 9.05 18.58 -15.54
C GLU A 267 8.12 19.76 -15.88
N GLY A 268 8.10 20.80 -15.01
CA GLY A 268 7.38 22.06 -15.24
C GLY A 268 5.91 22.05 -14.88
N TRP A 269 5.42 21.04 -14.16
CA TRP A 269 4.06 21.04 -13.62
C TRP A 269 3.98 21.95 -12.38
N SER A 270 2.82 22.57 -12.20
CA SER A 270 2.40 23.08 -10.89
C SER A 270 1.95 21.89 -10.03
N VAL A 271 2.42 21.81 -8.79
CA VAL A 271 2.14 20.65 -7.92
C VAL A 271 1.55 21.12 -6.60
N GLU A 272 0.46 20.48 -6.19
CA GLU A 272 -0.08 20.59 -4.85
C GLU A 272 0.02 19.24 -4.15
N CYS A 273 1.06 19.07 -3.33
CA CYS A 273 1.33 17.83 -2.60
C CYS A 273 0.65 17.88 -1.24
N LEU A 274 -0.38 17.05 -1.03
CA LEU A 274 -1.11 16.97 0.25
C LEU A 274 -0.43 16.03 1.25
N GLY A 275 0.52 15.19 0.79
CA GLY A 275 1.31 14.31 1.65
C GLY A 275 0.53 13.13 2.19
N ALA A 276 0.88 12.71 3.43
CA ALA A 276 0.37 11.52 4.09
C ALA A 276 -1.08 11.67 4.60
N ASN A 277 -1.77 10.54 4.73
CA ASN A 277 -3.02 10.40 5.49
C ASN A 277 -4.08 11.47 5.17
N THR A 278 -4.31 11.76 3.88
CA THR A 278 -5.25 12.83 3.49
C THR A 278 -6.67 12.25 3.35
N PRO A 279 -7.66 12.82 4.07
CA PRO A 279 -9.06 12.38 3.98
C PRO A 279 -9.66 12.58 2.58
N ALA A 280 -10.62 11.72 2.22
CA ALA A 280 -11.23 11.71 0.89
C ALA A 280 -11.93 13.02 0.54
N ASP A 281 -12.63 13.62 1.48
CA ASP A 281 -13.31 14.90 1.33
C ASP A 281 -12.31 16.07 1.16
N ALA A 282 -11.20 16.05 1.87
CA ALA A 282 -10.14 17.06 1.71
C ALA A 282 -9.53 16.98 0.31
N ILE A 283 -9.21 15.78 -0.19
CA ILE A 283 -8.72 15.60 -1.57
C ILE A 283 -9.75 16.07 -2.57
N ALA A 284 -11.03 15.69 -2.42
CA ALA A 284 -12.10 16.08 -3.32
C ALA A 284 -12.31 17.61 -3.37
N ASN A 285 -12.20 18.29 -2.23
CA ASN A 285 -12.31 19.74 -2.16
C ASN A 285 -11.10 20.44 -2.82
N THR A 286 -9.91 19.84 -2.76
CA THR A 286 -8.69 20.42 -3.35
C THR A 286 -8.74 20.40 -4.89
N ILE A 287 -9.47 19.48 -5.52
CA ILE A 287 -9.57 19.39 -6.98
C ILE A 287 -10.30 20.61 -7.59
N ALA A 288 -11.23 21.19 -6.87
CA ALA A 288 -11.99 22.36 -7.31
C ALA A 288 -11.10 23.62 -7.43
N PRO A 289 -11.53 24.64 -8.22
CA PRO A 289 -10.84 25.93 -8.23
C PRO A 289 -10.74 26.50 -6.82
N GLN A 290 -9.57 26.99 -6.46
CA GLN A 290 -9.30 27.68 -5.21
C GLN A 290 -9.17 29.19 -5.44
N LEU A 291 -9.14 29.99 -4.36
CA LEU A 291 -9.13 31.45 -4.43
C LEU A 291 -8.04 32.03 -5.38
N TYR A 292 -6.90 31.36 -5.45
CA TYR A 292 -5.72 31.84 -6.21
C TYR A 292 -5.26 30.89 -7.31
N ARG A 293 -6.02 29.83 -7.60
CA ARG A 293 -5.67 28.86 -8.65
C ARG A 293 -6.89 28.24 -9.34
N GLY A 294 -6.71 27.83 -10.59
CA GLY A 294 -7.71 27.07 -11.34
C GLY A 294 -7.98 25.66 -10.78
N PRO A 295 -8.88 24.90 -11.44
CA PRO A 295 -9.10 23.49 -11.11
C PRO A 295 -7.84 22.68 -11.39
N ALA A 296 -7.70 21.54 -10.70
CA ALA A 296 -6.62 20.60 -11.00
C ALA A 296 -6.88 19.90 -12.36
N ASP A 297 -5.79 19.64 -13.09
CA ASP A 297 -5.81 18.89 -14.35
C ASP A 297 -5.65 17.40 -14.15
N LEU A 298 -5.01 16.99 -13.04
CA LEU A 298 -4.71 15.60 -12.71
C LEU A 298 -4.76 15.38 -11.20
N LEU A 299 -5.24 14.22 -10.79
CA LEU A 299 -5.08 13.69 -9.43
C LEU A 299 -4.19 12.45 -9.46
N ALA A 300 -3.13 12.44 -8.65
CA ALA A 300 -2.28 11.27 -8.44
C ALA A 300 -2.38 10.78 -6.99
N LEU A 301 -2.81 9.54 -6.81
CA LEU A 301 -3.03 8.93 -5.50
C LEU A 301 -2.01 7.81 -5.25
N SER A 302 -1.51 7.76 -4.02
CA SER A 302 -0.64 6.68 -3.54
C SER A 302 -1.32 5.87 -2.45
N ALA A 303 -1.17 4.54 -2.55
CA ALA A 303 -1.46 3.60 -1.47
C ALA A 303 -0.29 2.61 -1.36
N THR A 304 0.35 2.55 -0.18
CA THR A 304 1.55 1.75 0.02
C THR A 304 1.23 0.33 0.48
N THR A 305 0.10 0.15 1.16
CA THR A 305 -0.32 -1.18 1.62
C THR A 305 -1.65 -1.59 1.02
N SER A 306 -1.85 -2.88 0.85
CA SER A 306 -3.11 -3.44 0.31
C SER A 306 -4.34 -3.10 1.16
N LEU A 307 -4.18 -2.82 2.44
CA LEU A 307 -5.26 -2.36 3.33
C LEU A 307 -5.76 -0.93 3.00
N ARG A 308 -5.16 -0.25 2.03
CA ARG A 308 -5.55 1.12 1.62
C ARG A 308 -6.25 1.18 0.28
N ILE A 309 -6.50 0.04 -0.37
CA ILE A 309 -7.11 -0.01 -1.71
C ILE A 309 -8.55 0.52 -1.67
N ARG A 310 -9.35 0.12 -0.69
CA ARG A 310 -10.71 0.67 -0.49
C ARG A 310 -10.69 2.16 -0.13
N SER A 311 -9.65 2.63 0.55
CA SER A 311 -9.48 4.07 0.78
C SER A 311 -9.26 4.82 -0.54
N VAL A 312 -8.54 4.23 -1.52
CA VAL A 312 -8.42 4.79 -2.88
C VAL A 312 -9.80 4.84 -3.57
N GLN A 313 -10.59 3.77 -3.49
CA GLN A 313 -11.96 3.77 -4.04
C GLN A 313 -12.82 4.88 -3.43
N ASN A 314 -12.76 5.06 -2.12
CA ASN A 314 -13.51 6.10 -1.42
C ASN A 314 -13.09 7.51 -1.86
N VAL A 315 -11.78 7.76 -2.03
CA VAL A 315 -11.28 9.04 -2.58
C VAL A 315 -11.82 9.26 -3.99
N ILE A 316 -11.70 8.25 -4.86
CA ILE A 316 -12.18 8.36 -6.25
C ILE A 316 -13.69 8.62 -6.28
N ALA A 317 -14.48 7.92 -5.48
CA ALA A 317 -15.92 8.15 -5.38
C ALA A 317 -16.25 9.58 -4.92
N ALA A 318 -15.57 10.07 -3.87
CA ALA A 318 -15.75 11.42 -3.36
C ALA A 318 -15.37 12.48 -4.42
N VAL A 319 -14.26 12.31 -5.11
CA VAL A 319 -13.81 13.20 -6.21
C VAL A 319 -14.83 13.20 -7.35
N ARG A 320 -15.28 12.03 -7.81
CA ARG A 320 -16.25 11.89 -8.91
C ARG A 320 -17.62 12.48 -8.59
N ALA A 321 -17.99 12.58 -7.32
CA ALA A 321 -19.22 13.24 -6.86
C ALA A 321 -19.18 14.77 -7.00
N THR A 322 -18.00 15.39 -7.16
CA THR A 322 -17.84 16.83 -7.32
C THR A 322 -17.93 17.27 -8.81
N PRO A 323 -18.44 18.46 -9.12
CA PRO A 323 -18.46 18.97 -10.50
C PRO A 323 -17.07 19.02 -11.15
N ALA A 324 -16.05 19.49 -10.43
CA ALA A 324 -14.67 19.60 -10.92
C ALA A 324 -14.00 18.23 -11.08
N GLY A 325 -14.32 17.29 -10.20
CA GLY A 325 -13.73 15.95 -10.19
C GLY A 325 -14.39 14.95 -11.12
N LYS A 326 -15.57 15.27 -11.69
CA LYS A 326 -16.36 14.33 -12.51
C LYS A 326 -15.55 13.66 -13.63
N ASN A 327 -14.74 14.43 -14.32
CA ASN A 327 -13.98 13.97 -15.49
C ASN A 327 -12.45 14.14 -15.34
N ILE A 328 -11.97 14.51 -14.15
CA ILE A 328 -10.51 14.67 -13.94
C ILE A 328 -9.80 13.34 -14.15
N PRO A 329 -8.67 13.28 -14.86
CA PRO A 329 -7.83 12.10 -14.90
C PRO A 329 -7.31 11.75 -13.49
N ILE A 330 -7.37 10.46 -13.13
CA ILE A 330 -6.87 9.95 -11.86
C ILE A 330 -5.85 8.87 -12.13
N LEU A 331 -4.64 9.06 -11.65
CA LEU A 331 -3.56 8.07 -11.59
C LEU A 331 -3.48 7.47 -10.21
N VAL A 332 -3.18 6.18 -10.14
CA VAL A 332 -2.93 5.47 -8.88
C VAL A 332 -1.58 4.79 -8.92
N GLY A 333 -0.95 4.66 -7.77
CA GLY A 333 0.34 3.99 -7.62
C GLY A 333 0.59 3.50 -6.21
N GLY A 334 1.77 2.91 -6.01
CA GLY A 334 2.20 2.26 -4.78
C GLY A 334 2.24 0.74 -4.92
N GLN A 335 2.75 0.06 -3.88
CA GLN A 335 3.07 -1.36 -3.94
C GLN A 335 1.89 -2.27 -4.38
N PRO A 336 0.65 -2.11 -3.92
CA PRO A 336 -0.46 -2.97 -4.34
C PRO A 336 -0.71 -2.93 -5.86
N PHE A 337 -0.53 -1.76 -6.47
CA PHE A 337 -0.70 -1.57 -7.92
C PHE A 337 0.45 -2.14 -8.74
N GLN A 338 1.61 -2.43 -8.13
CA GLN A 338 2.70 -3.16 -8.76
C GLN A 338 2.46 -4.68 -8.78
N LEU A 339 1.66 -5.18 -7.84
CA LEU A 339 1.37 -6.61 -7.68
C LEU A 339 0.14 -7.09 -8.47
N MET A 340 -0.74 -6.16 -8.89
CA MET A 340 -2.01 -6.46 -9.53
C MET A 340 -2.25 -5.49 -10.70
N ASP A 341 -2.13 -5.99 -11.94
CA ASP A 341 -2.15 -5.17 -13.16
C ASP A 341 -3.49 -4.50 -13.46
N ASP A 342 -4.59 -5.04 -12.96
CA ASP A 342 -5.96 -4.56 -13.19
C ASP A 342 -6.55 -3.75 -12.03
N LEU A 343 -5.78 -3.52 -10.97
CA LEU A 343 -6.28 -2.92 -9.74
C LEU A 343 -6.80 -1.48 -9.94
N TRP A 344 -6.21 -0.74 -10.87
CA TRP A 344 -6.66 0.61 -11.21
C TRP A 344 -8.10 0.64 -11.75
N GLN A 345 -8.52 -0.41 -12.49
CA GLN A 345 -9.88 -0.54 -12.98
C GLN A 345 -10.85 -0.82 -11.83
N VAL A 346 -10.45 -1.69 -10.90
CA VAL A 346 -11.24 -2.03 -9.71
C VAL A 346 -11.51 -0.83 -8.84
N VAL A 347 -10.52 0.08 -8.69
CA VAL A 347 -10.71 1.30 -7.89
C VAL A 347 -11.36 2.45 -8.67
N GLY A 348 -11.55 2.31 -9.99
CA GLY A 348 -12.16 3.34 -10.84
C GLY A 348 -11.21 4.47 -11.27
N ALA A 349 -9.90 4.22 -11.26
CA ALA A 349 -8.88 5.15 -11.76
C ALA A 349 -8.79 5.10 -13.30
N ASN A 350 -8.02 6.02 -13.88
CA ASN A 350 -7.79 6.08 -15.33
C ASN A 350 -6.55 5.30 -15.76
N ALA A 351 -5.57 5.14 -14.87
CA ALA A 351 -4.39 4.30 -15.06
C ALA A 351 -3.67 4.05 -13.73
N GLN A 352 -2.76 3.06 -13.72
CA GLN A 352 -1.77 2.88 -12.67
C GLN A 352 -0.37 3.07 -13.22
N CYS A 353 0.56 3.48 -12.36
CA CYS A 353 1.96 3.67 -12.72
C CYS A 353 2.86 2.87 -11.78
N LEU A 354 3.77 2.12 -12.39
CA LEU A 354 4.70 1.25 -11.67
C LEU A 354 5.93 2.03 -11.16
N THR A 355 6.30 3.10 -11.87
CA THR A 355 7.41 3.98 -11.53
C THR A 355 6.99 5.44 -11.64
N SER A 356 7.72 6.33 -10.96
CA SER A 356 7.47 7.78 -11.03
C SER A 356 7.72 8.33 -12.44
N SER A 357 8.71 7.79 -13.15
CA SER A 357 9.02 8.19 -14.54
C SER A 357 7.89 7.80 -15.51
N ALA A 358 7.35 6.57 -15.41
CA ALA A 358 6.21 6.14 -16.22
C ALA A 358 4.95 6.97 -15.97
N SER A 359 4.82 7.53 -14.75
CA SER A 359 3.73 8.41 -14.38
C SER A 359 3.68 9.69 -15.21
N LEU A 360 4.83 10.30 -15.51
CA LEU A 360 4.90 11.56 -16.28
C LEU A 360 4.31 11.43 -17.68
N GLU A 361 4.72 10.41 -18.44
CA GLU A 361 4.22 10.19 -19.79
C GLU A 361 2.70 9.89 -19.78
N THR A 362 2.29 9.01 -18.86
CA THR A 362 0.88 8.65 -18.72
C THR A 362 0.02 9.85 -18.30
N ALA A 363 0.50 10.67 -17.37
CA ALA A 363 -0.16 11.89 -16.92
C ALA A 363 -0.39 12.88 -18.06
N LEU A 364 0.67 13.17 -18.80
CA LEU A 364 0.61 14.13 -19.93
C LEU A 364 -0.41 13.65 -20.99
N ARG A 365 -0.36 12.37 -21.34
CA ARG A 365 -1.32 11.78 -22.29
C ARG A 365 -2.76 11.92 -21.79
N LEU A 366 -3.05 11.55 -20.54
CA LEU A 366 -4.40 11.61 -19.97
C LEU A 366 -4.94 13.03 -19.89
N VAL A 367 -4.11 14.01 -19.52
CA VAL A 367 -4.51 15.41 -19.43
C VAL A 367 -4.82 15.97 -20.82
N ILE A 368 -3.99 15.72 -21.82
CA ILE A 368 -4.22 16.15 -23.21
C ILE A 368 -5.52 15.54 -23.75
N GLU A 369 -5.76 14.25 -23.53
CA GLU A 369 -6.99 13.57 -23.94
C GLU A 369 -8.24 14.18 -23.25
N SER A 370 -8.15 14.46 -21.95
CA SER A 370 -9.24 15.08 -21.18
C SER A 370 -9.58 16.47 -21.71
N HIS A 371 -8.58 17.34 -21.91
CA HIS A 371 -8.78 18.68 -22.44
C HIS A 371 -9.34 18.66 -23.86
N THR A 372 -8.93 17.70 -24.68
CA THR A 372 -9.45 17.55 -26.06
C THR A 372 -10.93 17.14 -26.07
N LYS A 373 -11.33 16.22 -25.18
CA LYS A 373 -12.72 15.80 -25.02
C LYS A 373 -13.60 16.95 -24.54
N ASN A 374 -13.13 17.72 -23.55
CA ASN A 374 -13.86 18.86 -23.01
C ASN A 374 -14.07 19.97 -24.07
N ARG A 375 -13.04 20.27 -24.88
CA ARG A 375 -13.18 21.25 -26.00
C ARG A 375 -14.17 20.80 -27.07
N LYS A 376 -14.24 19.50 -27.38
CA LYS A 376 -15.23 18.96 -28.34
C LYS A 376 -16.66 19.04 -27.76
N ALA A 377 -16.84 18.74 -26.47
CA ALA A 377 -18.15 18.85 -25.81
C ALA A 377 -18.67 20.29 -25.78
N HIS A 378 -17.79 21.28 -25.52
CA HIS A 378 -18.15 22.71 -25.54
C HIS A 378 -18.45 23.27 -26.96
N ARG A 379 -17.99 22.64 -28.03
CA ARG A 379 -18.29 23.04 -29.41
C ARG A 379 -19.56 22.39 -29.96
N ALA A 380 -20.11 21.38 -29.28
CA ALA A 380 -21.31 20.66 -29.67
C ALA A 380 -22.59 21.19 -28.99
N HIS A 381 -22.44 22.13 -28.09
CA HIS A 381 -23.49 22.91 -27.44
C HIS A 381 -23.39 24.37 -27.90
#